data_b0248c7a84a56f1f39c4d534dce0c115
#
_entry.id   b0248c7a84a56f1f39c4d534dce0c115
#
_cell.length_a   1.000
_cell.length_b   1.000
_cell.length_c   1.000
_cell.angle_alpha   90.00
_cell.angle_beta   90.00
_cell.angle_gamma   90.00
#
_symmetry.space_group_name_H-M   'P 1'
#
loop_
_entity.id
_entity.type
_entity.pdbx_description
1 polymer ?
#
loop_
_entity_poly.entity_id
_entity_poly.type
_entity_poly.pdbx_seq_one_letter_code
_entity_poly.pdbx_strand_id
1 'polypeptide(L)'
;RDLHSDHRRQRQMCIRVRALSEIKTISPDEALSMMNEDKCNLIDIRDIRELERDGRVENSNHIPRGMLEFWLDPDSPYFKDGKLDMNKEMVLFCAGGMRSALAAKTLKDMGFEKVSHIDGGFGAIRNSKFKIV
;
A
#
# COMPACT_ATOMS: atom_id res chain seq x y z
N ARG A 1 33.17 -3.00 16.43
CA ARG A 1 32.00 -2.50 15.73
C ARG A 1 32.04 -2.94 14.26
N ASP A 2 30.93 -3.46 13.77
CA ASP A 2 30.83 -3.95 12.40
C ASP A 2 30.41 -2.81 11.46
N LEU A 3 31.37 -2.36 10.63
CA LEU A 3 31.15 -1.27 9.66
C LEU A 3 30.19 -1.70 8.55
N HIS A 4 30.14 -2.99 8.21
CA HIS A 4 29.21 -3.49 7.18
C HIS A 4 27.75 -3.36 7.61
N SER A 5 27.46 -3.62 8.88
CA SER A 5 26.10 -3.47 9.44
C SER A 5 25.66 -2.01 9.40
N ASP A 6 26.55 -1.06 9.73
CA ASP A 6 26.24 0.37 9.68
C ASP A 6 25.96 0.84 8.25
N HIS A 7 26.77 0.42 7.28
CA HIS A 7 26.56 0.77 5.86
C HIS A 7 25.25 0.17 5.32
N ARG A 8 24.92 -1.04 5.74
CA ARG A 8 23.68 -1.70 5.33
C ARG A 8 22.46 -0.95 5.87
N ARG A 9 22.50 -0.55 7.14
CA ARG A 9 21.41 0.24 7.75
C ARG A 9 21.22 1.58 7.04
N GLN A 10 22.30 2.28 6.74
CA GLN A 10 22.26 3.55 6.04
C GLN A 10 21.63 3.40 4.65
N ARG A 11 21.98 2.35 3.91
CA ARG A 11 21.38 2.09 2.59
C ARG A 11 19.88 1.81 2.68
N GLN A 12 19.44 1.02 3.67
CA GLN A 12 18.02 0.74 3.87
C GLN A 12 17.25 2.00 4.21
N MET A 13 17.79 2.84 5.09
CA MET A 13 17.19 4.12 5.43
C MET A 13 17.11 5.05 4.22
N CYS A 14 18.17 5.12 3.39
CA CYS A 14 18.17 5.94 2.19
C CYS A 14 17.12 5.48 1.17
N ILE A 15 16.97 4.18 0.97
CA ILE A 15 15.97 3.61 0.06
C ILE A 15 14.56 3.96 0.56
N ARG A 16 14.29 3.78 1.85
CA ARG A 16 13.00 4.12 2.44
C ARG A 16 12.70 5.61 2.33
N VAL A 17 13.65 6.46 2.71
CA VAL A 17 13.50 7.92 2.63
C VAL A 17 13.24 8.37 1.20
N ARG A 18 13.98 7.82 0.24
CA ARG A 18 13.78 8.12 -1.17
C ARG A 18 12.40 7.71 -1.65
N ALA A 19 11.95 6.51 -1.31
CA ALA A 19 10.61 6.04 -1.66
C ALA A 19 9.55 6.97 -1.10
N LEU A 20 9.63 7.32 0.19
CA LEU A 20 8.67 8.22 0.84
C LEU A 20 8.67 9.62 0.22
N SER A 21 9.80 10.11 -0.27
CA SER A 21 9.89 11.44 -0.91
C SER A 21 9.27 11.47 -2.31
N GLU A 22 9.18 10.33 -2.98
CA GLU A 22 8.70 10.23 -4.36
C GLU A 22 7.24 9.81 -4.48
N ILE A 23 6.60 9.45 -3.39
CA ILE A 23 5.22 8.96 -3.37
C ILE A 23 4.34 9.85 -2.49
N LYS A 24 3.03 9.75 -2.72
CA LYS A 24 2.03 10.45 -1.92
C LYS A 24 1.69 9.61 -0.69
N THR A 25 1.85 10.20 0.48
CA THR A 25 1.50 9.59 1.77
C THR A 25 0.28 10.32 2.33
N ILE A 26 -0.76 9.57 2.68
CA ILE A 26 -1.98 10.13 3.23
C ILE A 26 -2.24 9.55 4.62
N SER A 27 -3.01 10.29 5.43
CA SER A 27 -3.44 9.82 6.75
C SER A 27 -4.56 8.78 6.63
N PRO A 28 -4.77 7.94 7.65
CA PRO A 28 -5.94 7.06 7.68
C PRO A 28 -7.28 7.83 7.52
N ASP A 29 -7.39 9.01 8.10
CA ASP A 29 -8.61 9.81 8.01
C ASP A 29 -8.87 10.32 6.59
N GLU A 30 -7.82 10.74 5.88
CA GLU A 30 -7.93 11.12 4.46
C GLU A 30 -8.36 9.93 3.61
N ALA A 31 -7.78 8.76 3.85
CA ALA A 31 -8.13 7.54 3.13
C ALA A 31 -9.60 7.15 3.39
N LEU A 32 -10.06 7.27 4.62
CA LEU A 32 -11.46 6.98 4.96
C LEU A 32 -12.41 7.94 4.25
N SER A 33 -12.08 9.23 4.20
CA SER A 33 -12.86 10.22 3.47
C SER A 33 -12.95 9.88 1.99
N MET A 34 -11.84 9.47 1.37
CA MET A 34 -11.80 9.06 -0.03
C MET A 34 -12.67 7.82 -0.27
N MET A 35 -12.64 6.86 0.64
CA MET A 35 -13.49 5.67 0.56
C MET A 35 -14.97 6.02 0.66
N ASN A 36 -15.35 6.88 1.60
CA ASN A 36 -16.73 7.28 1.80
C ASN A 36 -17.28 8.05 0.60
N GLU A 37 -16.42 8.74 -0.12
CA GLU A 37 -16.78 9.45 -1.36
C GLU A 37 -16.60 8.61 -2.63
N ASP A 38 -16.22 7.34 -2.47
CA ASP A 38 -15.98 6.38 -3.58
C ASP A 38 -14.95 6.90 -4.58
N LYS A 39 -13.87 7.50 -4.06
CA LYS A 39 -12.80 8.09 -4.87
C LYS A 39 -11.53 7.26 -4.96
N CYS A 40 -11.47 6.12 -4.29
CA CYS A 40 -10.26 5.29 -4.29
C CYS A 40 -10.57 3.81 -4.26
N ASN A 41 -9.57 3.03 -4.66
CA ASN A 41 -9.50 1.60 -4.40
C ASN A 41 -8.59 1.42 -3.20
N LEU A 42 -9.11 0.91 -2.10
CA LEU A 42 -8.30 0.60 -0.91
C LEU A 42 -7.72 -0.79 -1.06
N ILE A 43 -6.40 -0.89 -1.06
CA ILE A 43 -5.69 -2.13 -1.35
C ILE A 43 -4.82 -2.53 -0.17
N ASP A 44 -5.13 -3.70 0.40
CA ASP A 44 -4.35 -4.34 1.46
C ASP A 44 -3.31 -5.25 0.82
N ILE A 45 -2.03 -4.93 0.99
CA ILE A 45 -0.94 -5.72 0.40
C ILE A 45 -0.27 -6.66 1.39
N ARG A 46 -0.85 -6.83 2.58
CA ARG A 46 -0.30 -7.75 3.59
C ARG A 46 -0.42 -9.21 3.14
N ASP A 47 0.34 -10.07 3.80
CA ASP A 47 0.20 -11.52 3.64
C ASP A 47 -1.17 -11.97 4.19
N ILE A 48 -1.77 -12.99 3.57
CA ILE A 48 -3.08 -13.49 4.00
C ILE A 48 -3.10 -13.90 5.49
N ARG A 49 -1.98 -14.39 6.00
CA ARG A 49 -1.87 -14.77 7.41
C ARG A 49 -2.01 -13.59 8.36
N GLU A 50 -1.58 -12.39 7.92
CA GLU A 50 -1.77 -11.17 8.70
C GLU A 50 -3.24 -10.79 8.78
N LEU A 51 -4.00 -10.97 7.70
CA LEU A 51 -5.44 -10.72 7.70
C LEU A 51 -6.17 -11.70 8.62
N GLU A 52 -5.79 -12.96 8.59
CA GLU A 52 -6.40 -13.99 9.44
C GLU A 52 -6.12 -13.75 10.91
N ARG A 53 -4.92 -13.28 11.25
CA ARG A 53 -4.51 -13.02 12.62
C ARG A 53 -5.06 -11.71 13.19
N ASP A 54 -5.00 -10.64 12.41
CA ASP A 54 -5.23 -9.28 12.89
C ASP A 54 -6.55 -8.67 12.39
N GLY A 55 -7.24 -9.36 11.49
CA GLY A 55 -8.46 -8.85 10.87
C GLY A 55 -8.17 -8.09 9.58
N ARG A 56 -9.23 -7.66 8.92
CA ARG A 56 -9.17 -6.95 7.65
C ARG A 56 -10.01 -5.67 7.71
N VAL A 57 -9.67 -4.72 6.87
CA VAL A 57 -10.45 -3.48 6.73
C VAL A 57 -11.67 -3.76 5.85
N GLU A 58 -12.85 -3.39 6.32
CA GLU A 58 -14.09 -3.54 5.56
C GLU A 58 -13.98 -2.78 4.23
N ASN A 59 -14.41 -3.42 3.16
CA ASN A 59 -14.39 -2.89 1.79
C ASN A 59 -12.99 -2.71 1.18
N SER A 60 -11.96 -3.25 1.80
CA SER A 60 -10.63 -3.28 1.19
C SER A 60 -10.49 -4.45 0.22
N ASN A 61 -9.63 -4.28 -0.76
CA ASN A 61 -9.26 -5.33 -1.72
C ASN A 61 -7.93 -5.92 -1.28
N HIS A 62 -7.89 -7.24 -1.08
CA HIS A 62 -6.64 -7.90 -0.73
C HIS A 62 -5.87 -8.30 -1.98
N ILE A 63 -4.73 -7.66 -2.21
CA ILE A 63 -3.79 -8.00 -3.28
C ILE A 63 -2.42 -8.14 -2.63
N PRO A 64 -1.95 -9.38 -2.38
CA PRO A 64 -0.64 -9.57 -1.74
C PRO A 64 0.47 -8.86 -2.51
N ARG A 65 1.47 -8.36 -1.80
CA ARG A 65 2.56 -7.59 -2.41
C ARG A 65 3.18 -8.30 -3.62
N GLY A 66 3.33 -9.61 -3.56
CA GLY A 66 3.93 -10.40 -4.64
C GLY A 66 3.08 -10.47 -5.91
N MET A 67 1.79 -10.16 -5.84
CA MET A 67 0.88 -10.21 -6.98
C MET A 67 0.45 -8.84 -7.48
N LEU A 68 0.85 -7.78 -6.79
CA LEU A 68 0.33 -6.42 -7.03
C LEU A 68 0.54 -5.98 -8.48
N GLU A 69 1.77 -6.05 -8.98
CA GLU A 69 2.10 -5.60 -10.33
C GLU A 69 1.35 -6.44 -11.37
N PHE A 70 1.25 -7.75 -11.15
CA PHE A 70 0.60 -8.65 -12.10
C PHE A 70 -0.91 -8.43 -12.18
N TRP A 71 -1.54 -8.14 -11.05
CA TRP A 71 -2.99 -7.94 -11.02
C TRP A 71 -3.42 -6.58 -11.53
N LEU A 72 -2.53 -5.59 -11.50
CA LEU A 72 -2.83 -4.23 -11.94
C LEU A 72 -2.37 -3.92 -13.37
N ASP A 73 -1.50 -4.73 -13.96
CA ASP A 73 -1.00 -4.53 -15.32
C ASP A 73 -1.96 -5.17 -16.34
N PRO A 74 -2.64 -4.37 -17.18
CA PRO A 74 -3.56 -4.91 -18.19
C PRO A 74 -2.90 -5.86 -19.20
N ASP A 75 -1.60 -5.76 -19.40
CA ASP A 75 -0.85 -6.64 -20.30
C ASP A 75 -0.44 -7.95 -19.65
N SER A 76 -0.66 -8.11 -18.36
CA SER A 76 -0.35 -9.33 -17.62
C SER A 76 -1.46 -10.37 -17.79
N PRO A 77 -1.13 -11.68 -17.91
CA PRO A 77 -2.14 -12.73 -17.92
C PRO A 77 -2.91 -12.87 -16.61
N TYR A 78 -2.42 -12.25 -15.54
CA TYR A 78 -3.06 -12.26 -14.22
C TYR A 78 -3.88 -11.01 -13.93
N PHE A 79 -4.10 -10.14 -14.92
CA PHE A 79 -4.89 -8.93 -14.75
C PHE A 79 -6.31 -9.26 -14.28
N LYS A 80 -6.76 -8.56 -13.23
CA LYS A 80 -8.09 -8.75 -12.64
C LYS A 80 -9.05 -7.69 -13.14
N ASP A 81 -9.54 -7.86 -14.34
CA ASP A 81 -10.50 -6.94 -14.97
C ASP A 81 -11.79 -6.87 -14.15
N GLY A 82 -12.27 -5.66 -13.94
CA GLY A 82 -13.53 -5.39 -13.26
C GLY A 82 -13.47 -5.42 -11.73
N LYS A 83 -12.34 -5.82 -11.12
CA LYS A 83 -12.21 -5.81 -9.65
C LYS A 83 -11.92 -4.43 -9.08
N LEU A 84 -11.17 -3.63 -9.81
CA LEU A 84 -10.78 -2.30 -9.39
C LEU A 84 -11.16 -1.29 -10.48
N ASP A 85 -11.52 -0.09 -10.04
CA ASP A 85 -11.73 1.01 -10.98
C ASP A 85 -10.38 1.68 -11.25
N MET A 86 -9.82 1.45 -12.44
CA MET A 86 -8.51 1.95 -12.81
C MET A 86 -8.45 3.48 -12.94
N ASN A 87 -9.61 4.16 -12.94
CA ASN A 87 -9.67 5.62 -12.98
C ASN A 87 -9.62 6.25 -11.58
N LYS A 88 -9.77 5.46 -10.54
CA LYS A 88 -9.70 5.93 -9.15
C LYS A 88 -8.29 5.77 -8.60
N GLU A 89 -7.99 6.52 -7.54
CA GLU A 89 -6.68 6.43 -6.89
C GLU A 89 -6.49 5.08 -6.24
N MET A 90 -5.30 4.51 -6.39
CA MET A 90 -4.89 3.29 -5.70
C MET A 90 -4.29 3.67 -4.36
N VAL A 91 -4.96 3.33 -3.27
CA VAL A 91 -4.50 3.62 -1.91
C VAL A 91 -4.04 2.32 -1.28
N LEU A 92 -2.73 2.19 -1.11
CA LEU A 92 -2.10 0.97 -0.61
C LEU A 92 -1.86 1.07 0.90
N PHE A 93 -1.95 -0.05 1.60
CA PHE A 93 -1.49 -0.12 2.97
C PHE A 93 -0.92 -1.52 3.29
N CYS A 94 -0.01 -1.54 4.24
CA CYS A 94 0.55 -2.77 4.82
C CYS A 94 0.44 -2.68 6.34
N ALA A 95 1.19 -3.48 7.08
CA ALA A 95 1.09 -3.47 8.55
C ALA A 95 1.58 -2.15 9.16
N GLY A 96 2.73 -1.64 8.73
CA GLY A 96 3.39 -0.46 9.33
C GLY A 96 3.75 0.66 8.35
N GLY A 97 3.55 0.49 7.07
CA GLY A 97 3.81 1.51 6.06
C GLY A 97 5.09 1.34 5.24
N MET A 98 5.95 0.38 5.56
CA MET A 98 7.20 0.18 4.82
C MET A 98 6.98 -0.50 3.46
N ARG A 99 6.28 -1.62 3.46
CA ARG A 99 6.01 -2.38 2.22
C ARG A 99 5.16 -1.56 1.27
N SER A 100 4.17 -0.83 1.79
CA SER A 100 3.28 0.00 0.97
C SER A 100 4.00 1.19 0.35
N ALA A 101 4.97 1.78 1.06
CA ALA A 101 5.79 2.85 0.50
C ALA A 101 6.57 2.37 -0.73
N LEU A 102 7.23 1.22 -0.61
CA LEU A 102 8.00 0.63 -1.70
C LEU A 102 7.08 0.17 -2.85
N ALA A 103 5.93 -0.40 -2.53
CA ALA A 103 4.96 -0.83 -3.52
C ALA A 103 4.38 0.35 -4.31
N ALA A 104 4.05 1.45 -3.63
CA ALA A 104 3.55 2.65 -4.27
C ALA A 104 4.60 3.25 -5.23
N LYS A 105 5.88 3.26 -4.82
CA LYS A 105 6.95 3.71 -5.70
C LYS A 105 7.08 2.82 -6.93
N THR A 106 7.01 1.52 -6.76
CA THR A 106 7.07 0.57 -7.88
C THR A 106 5.94 0.82 -8.87
N LEU A 107 4.71 0.99 -8.41
CA LEU A 107 3.57 1.28 -9.27
C LEU A 107 3.75 2.62 -9.99
N LYS A 108 4.27 3.63 -9.31
CA LYS A 108 4.54 4.92 -9.93
C LYS A 108 5.59 4.80 -11.04
N ASP A 109 6.65 4.03 -10.80
CA ASP A 109 7.69 3.78 -11.81
C ASP A 109 7.15 2.98 -13.00
N MET A 110 6.11 2.18 -12.81
CA MET A 110 5.41 1.46 -13.88
C MET A 110 4.47 2.35 -14.69
N GLY A 111 4.24 3.60 -14.27
CA GLY A 111 3.38 4.54 -14.98
C GLY A 111 2.04 4.82 -14.32
N PHE A 112 1.75 4.27 -13.14
CA PHE A 112 0.54 4.61 -12.39
C PHE A 112 0.73 5.97 -11.71
N GLU A 113 -0.08 6.96 -12.10
CA GLU A 113 0.03 8.31 -11.57
C GLU A 113 -0.77 8.51 -10.29
N LYS A 114 -1.91 7.82 -10.17
CA LYS A 114 -2.84 7.97 -9.04
C LYS A 114 -2.59 6.88 -8.01
N VAL A 115 -1.47 6.98 -7.31
CA VAL A 115 -1.08 6.02 -6.27
C VAL A 115 -0.67 6.77 -5.02
N SER A 116 -1.17 6.30 -3.88
CA SER A 116 -0.77 6.78 -2.56
C SER A 116 -0.72 5.59 -1.59
N HIS A 117 -0.14 5.83 -0.42
CA HIS A 117 -0.18 4.82 0.65
C HIS A 117 -0.54 5.48 1.98
N ILE A 118 -1.03 4.67 2.92
CA ILE A 118 -1.49 5.14 4.22
C ILE A 118 -0.33 5.15 5.21
N ASP A 119 -0.08 6.30 5.81
CA ASP A 119 0.93 6.48 6.85
C ASP A 119 0.60 5.60 8.07
N GLY A 120 1.59 4.85 8.54
CA GLY A 120 1.44 3.96 9.68
C GLY A 120 0.71 2.66 9.40
N GLY A 121 0.17 2.46 8.21
CA GLY A 121 -0.46 1.21 7.77
C GLY A 121 -1.61 0.75 8.64
N PHE A 122 -1.80 -0.57 8.70
CA PHE A 122 -2.92 -1.18 9.45
C PHE A 122 -2.88 -0.83 10.94
N GLY A 123 -1.69 -0.68 11.53
CA GLY A 123 -1.57 -0.26 12.92
C GLY A 123 -2.23 1.09 13.20
N ALA A 124 -2.04 2.05 12.29
CA ALA A 124 -2.71 3.36 12.39
C ALA A 124 -4.19 3.28 12.04
N ILE A 125 -4.55 2.45 11.05
CA ILE A 125 -5.95 2.24 10.63
C ILE A 125 -6.78 1.68 11.79
N ARG A 126 -6.24 0.77 12.58
CA ARG A 126 -6.94 0.19 13.74
C ARG A 126 -7.34 1.24 14.78
N ASN A 127 -6.56 2.31 14.90
CA ASN A 127 -6.82 3.39 15.83
C ASN A 127 -7.64 4.52 15.21
N SER A 128 -8.10 4.34 13.97
CA SER A 128 -8.93 5.30 13.25
C SER A 128 -10.38 4.86 13.24
N LYS A 129 -11.20 5.54 12.44
CA LYS A 129 -12.63 5.23 12.32
C LYS A 129 -12.95 4.15 11.29
N PHE A 130 -11.94 3.53 10.69
CA PHE A 130 -12.15 2.40 9.80
C PHE A 130 -12.75 1.21 10.54
N LYS A 131 -13.65 0.50 9.88
CA LYS A 131 -14.24 -0.72 10.44
C LYS A 131 -13.34 -1.91 10.12
N ILE A 132 -12.96 -2.65 11.17
CA ILE A 132 -12.17 -3.88 11.06
C ILE A 132 -13.11 -5.06 11.22
N VAL A 133 -13.01 -6.01 10.32
CA VAL A 133 -13.87 -7.21 10.31
C VAL A 133 -13.08 -8.51 10.38
#